data_d8a7333519513d3a16740db29dff8a71
#
_entry.id   d8a7333519513d3a16740db29dff8a71
#
_cell.length_a   1.000
_cell.length_b   1.000
_cell.length_c   1.000
_cell.angle_alpha   90.00
_cell.angle_beta   90.00
_cell.angle_gamma   90.00
#
_symmetry.space_group_name_H-M   'P 1'
#
loop_
_entity.id
_entity.type
_entity.pdbx_description
1 polymer ?
#
loop_
_entity_poly.entity_id
_entity_poly.type
_entity_poly.pdbx_seq_one_letter_code
_entity_poly.pdbx_strand_id
1 'polypeptide(L)'
;GDKSKRKNLRFGVFDIVYLKKLLSNFEDKYNFLKKTIGSKTKEFSHVLEHKKIKQNEISKLFKNNVEKDNSEGLIIRNDNSIYKIKKEETGDLLVTGYTLGSKANQIRSISLGVFLNEKEIMHVGSCGNIPSDLRKELYKKLTKLKINSNFQKTASNGSAYNFVKPEIVCEV
;
A
#
# COMPACT_ATOMS: atom_id res chain seq x y z
N GLY A 1 -4.13 -17.22 -6.86
CA GLY A 1 -2.98 -17.63 -6.09
C GLY A 1 -2.84 -19.15 -6.06
N ASP A 2 -1.63 -19.63 -5.99
CA ASP A 2 -1.29 -21.07 -5.99
C ASP A 2 -1.92 -21.79 -4.79
N LYS A 3 -2.82 -22.73 -5.08
CA LYS A 3 -3.54 -23.49 -4.05
C LYS A 3 -2.60 -24.37 -3.19
N SER A 4 -1.43 -24.79 -3.72
CA SER A 4 -0.45 -25.61 -3.01
C SER A 4 0.19 -24.87 -1.82
N LYS A 5 0.33 -23.56 -1.92
CA LYS A 5 0.92 -22.70 -0.88
C LYS A 5 -0.04 -22.38 0.28
N ARG A 6 -1.34 -22.69 0.15
CA ARG A 6 -2.33 -22.42 1.21
C ARG A 6 -2.07 -23.19 2.50
N LYS A 7 -1.46 -24.37 2.41
CA LYS A 7 -1.07 -25.19 3.57
C LYS A 7 -0.07 -24.49 4.50
N ASN A 8 0.67 -23.50 3.97
CA ASN A 8 1.67 -22.76 4.73
C ASN A 8 1.16 -21.41 5.26
N LEU A 9 -0.11 -21.07 5.02
CA LEU A 9 -0.70 -19.85 5.54
C LEU A 9 -0.90 -19.97 7.05
N ARG A 10 -0.40 -18.97 7.77
CA ARG A 10 -0.56 -18.83 9.22
C ARG A 10 -1.18 -17.48 9.54
N PHE A 11 -1.97 -17.43 10.58
CA PHE A 11 -2.58 -16.21 11.07
C PHE A 11 -1.64 -15.53 12.07
N GLY A 12 -1.09 -14.37 11.71
CA GLY A 12 -0.26 -13.55 12.58
C GLY A 12 -1.11 -12.60 13.42
N VAL A 13 -1.11 -12.79 14.74
CA VAL A 13 -1.85 -11.94 15.67
C VAL A 13 -0.92 -10.90 16.27
N PHE A 14 -1.29 -9.63 16.24
CA PHE A 14 -0.43 -8.53 16.67
C PHE A 14 -1.06 -7.59 17.69
N ASP A 15 -2.39 -7.62 17.88
CA ASP A 15 -3.08 -6.78 18.87
C ASP A 15 -4.43 -7.36 19.27
N ILE A 16 -5.01 -6.82 20.36
CA ILE A 16 -6.36 -7.11 20.85
C ILE A 16 -7.12 -5.79 20.89
N VAL A 17 -8.26 -5.75 20.21
CA VAL A 17 -9.11 -4.56 20.18
C VAL A 17 -10.04 -4.52 21.40
N TYR A 18 -10.57 -5.66 21.82
CA TYR A 18 -11.53 -5.75 22.92
C TYR A 18 -11.29 -6.96 23.79
N LEU A 19 -11.34 -6.76 25.10
CA LEU A 19 -11.42 -7.80 26.13
C LEU A 19 -12.43 -7.36 27.20
N LYS A 20 -13.14 -8.32 27.81
CA LYS A 20 -14.04 -8.04 28.93
C LYS A 20 -13.33 -7.34 30.11
N LYS A 21 -12.02 -7.55 30.25
CA LYS A 21 -11.13 -6.84 31.18
C LYS A 21 -10.29 -5.86 30.36
N LEU A 22 -10.35 -4.57 30.70
CA LEU A 22 -9.54 -3.54 30.06
C LEU A 22 -8.05 -3.81 30.35
N LEU A 23 -7.29 -4.07 29.33
CA LEU A 23 -5.84 -4.04 29.39
C LEU A 23 -5.41 -2.63 28.96
N SER A 24 -4.73 -1.92 29.85
CA SER A 24 -4.52 -0.48 29.73
C SER A 24 -3.39 -0.12 28.78
N ASN A 25 -2.40 -1.01 28.59
CA ASN A 25 -1.22 -0.76 27.76
C ASN A 25 -0.95 -1.91 26.79
N PHE A 26 -0.05 -1.65 25.84
CA PHE A 26 0.29 -2.63 24.81
C PHE A 26 1.02 -3.86 25.38
N GLU A 27 1.86 -3.68 26.38
CA GLU A 27 2.65 -4.77 26.97
C GLU A 27 1.76 -5.83 27.62
N ASP A 28 0.73 -5.41 28.34
CA ASP A 28 -0.26 -6.31 28.95
C ASP A 28 -1.06 -7.08 27.89
N LYS A 29 -1.46 -6.39 26.81
CA LYS A 29 -2.13 -7.02 25.66
C LYS A 29 -1.24 -8.06 25.00
N TYR A 30 0.02 -7.74 24.79
CA TYR A 30 1.00 -8.62 24.15
C TYR A 30 1.27 -9.87 25.01
N ASN A 31 1.47 -9.69 26.31
CA ASN A 31 1.67 -10.79 27.25
C ASN A 31 0.45 -11.71 27.31
N PHE A 32 -0.76 -11.13 27.30
CA PHE A 32 -1.99 -11.90 27.22
C PHE A 32 -2.09 -12.70 25.93
N LEU A 33 -1.77 -12.09 24.78
CA LEU A 33 -1.72 -12.80 23.49
C LEU A 33 -0.73 -13.95 23.49
N LYS A 34 0.47 -13.74 24.00
CA LYS A 34 1.50 -14.80 24.12
C LYS A 34 1.02 -15.96 24.98
N LYS A 35 0.39 -15.66 26.12
CA LYS A 35 -0.14 -16.68 27.03
C LYS A 35 -1.28 -17.46 26.39
N THR A 36 -2.16 -16.79 25.64
CA THR A 36 -3.37 -17.38 25.10
C THR A 36 -3.13 -18.15 23.80
N ILE A 37 -2.38 -17.56 22.87
CA ILE A 37 -2.16 -18.10 21.53
C ILE A 37 -0.87 -18.91 21.46
N GLY A 38 0.18 -18.44 22.12
CA GLY A 38 1.52 -19.04 22.02
C GLY A 38 1.63 -20.50 22.49
N SER A 39 0.71 -20.97 23.32
CA SER A 39 0.72 -22.33 23.89
C SER A 39 -0.15 -23.34 23.14
N LYS A 40 -1.17 -22.91 22.38
CA LYS A 40 -2.23 -23.82 21.89
C LYS A 40 -2.40 -23.92 20.37
N THR A 41 -1.84 -23.00 19.58
CA THR A 41 -2.19 -22.90 18.14
C THR A 41 -1.01 -22.66 17.22
N LYS A 42 0.18 -23.16 17.56
CA LYS A 42 1.41 -22.97 16.78
C LYS A 42 1.31 -23.39 15.30
N GLU A 43 0.39 -24.28 14.96
CA GLU A 43 0.23 -24.78 13.60
C GLU A 43 -0.45 -23.78 12.67
N PHE A 44 -1.49 -23.07 13.15
CA PHE A 44 -2.33 -22.20 12.32
C PHE A 44 -2.20 -20.72 12.65
N SER A 45 -1.75 -20.39 13.86
CA SER A 45 -1.59 -19.00 14.29
C SER A 45 -0.36 -18.80 15.18
N HIS A 46 0.17 -17.60 15.17
CA HIS A 46 1.27 -17.19 16.04
C HIS A 46 1.12 -15.71 16.41
N VAL A 47 1.67 -15.34 17.54
CA VAL A 47 1.78 -13.94 17.93
C VAL A 47 3.01 -13.37 17.23
N LEU A 48 2.85 -12.24 16.51
CA LEU A 48 3.97 -11.57 15.87
C LEU A 48 4.97 -11.11 16.93
N GLU A 49 6.24 -11.32 16.65
CA GLU A 49 7.30 -10.92 17.55
C GLU A 49 7.31 -9.41 17.78
N HIS A 50 7.54 -9.04 19.02
CA HIS A 50 7.62 -7.66 19.47
C HIS A 50 8.88 -7.48 20.31
N LYS A 51 9.63 -6.44 20.01
CA LYS A 51 10.86 -6.09 20.72
C LYS A 51 10.79 -4.63 21.22
N LYS A 52 11.07 -4.43 22.50
CA LYS A 52 11.22 -3.08 23.05
C LYS A 52 12.58 -2.52 22.61
N ILE A 53 12.57 -1.32 22.06
CA ILE A 53 13.78 -0.67 21.54
C ILE A 53 13.82 0.80 21.97
N LYS A 54 15.00 1.39 21.89
CA LYS A 54 15.20 2.83 22.02
C LYS A 54 15.06 3.51 20.65
N GLN A 55 14.71 4.79 20.65
CA GLN A 55 14.52 5.56 19.42
C GLN A 55 15.75 5.54 18.49
N ASN A 56 16.95 5.60 19.05
CA ASN A 56 18.21 5.56 18.29
C ASN A 56 18.51 4.20 17.63
N GLU A 57 17.79 3.14 17.98
CA GLU A 57 17.95 1.82 17.38
C GLU A 57 17.09 1.61 16.13
N ILE A 58 16.11 2.51 15.87
CA ILE A 58 15.15 2.38 14.76
C ILE A 58 15.86 2.29 13.40
N SER A 59 16.79 3.22 13.14
CA SER A 59 17.53 3.25 11.87
C SER A 59 18.34 1.97 11.63
N LYS A 60 18.96 1.42 12.68
CA LYS A 60 19.72 0.16 12.59
C LYS A 60 18.81 -1.04 12.29
N LEU A 61 17.65 -1.08 12.95
CA LEU A 61 16.66 -2.14 12.69
C LEU A 61 16.08 -2.05 11.29
N PHE A 62 15.78 -0.84 10.82
CA PHE A 62 15.30 -0.62 9.47
C PHE A 62 16.30 -1.13 8.43
N LYS A 63 17.57 -0.74 8.53
CA LYS A 63 18.63 -1.21 7.64
C LYS A 63 18.76 -2.74 7.63
N ASN A 64 18.71 -3.36 8.79
CA ASN A 64 18.87 -4.81 8.86
C ASN A 64 17.65 -5.56 8.33
N ASN A 65 16.43 -5.22 8.77
CA ASN A 65 15.25 -6.00 8.45
C ASN A 65 14.64 -5.62 7.10
N VAL A 66 14.71 -4.33 6.72
CA VAL A 66 14.06 -3.85 5.50
C VAL A 66 15.02 -3.84 4.31
N GLU A 67 16.21 -3.25 4.47
CA GLU A 67 17.15 -3.12 3.37
C GLU A 67 17.89 -4.43 3.07
N LYS A 68 18.31 -5.19 4.10
CA LYS A 68 19.06 -6.45 3.93
C LYS A 68 18.14 -7.66 3.77
N ASP A 69 17.15 -7.80 4.65
CA ASP A 69 16.28 -8.99 4.69
C ASP A 69 15.03 -8.84 3.82
N ASN A 70 14.91 -7.72 3.10
CA ASN A 70 13.82 -7.43 2.15
C ASN A 70 12.41 -7.52 2.75
N SER A 71 12.27 -7.18 4.03
CA SER A 71 10.96 -7.06 4.67
C SER A 71 10.22 -5.81 4.19
N GLU A 72 8.89 -5.83 4.18
CA GLU A 72 8.05 -4.70 3.71
C GLU A 72 8.29 -3.40 4.49
N GLY A 73 8.62 -3.50 5.77
CA GLY A 73 8.83 -2.36 6.65
C GLY A 73 8.79 -2.72 8.13
N LEU A 74 8.78 -1.71 8.96
CA LEU A 74 8.67 -1.83 10.42
C LEU A 74 7.36 -1.20 10.89
N ILE A 75 6.73 -1.82 11.88
CA ILE A 75 5.66 -1.21 12.66
C ILE A 75 6.24 -0.81 14.01
N ILE A 76 6.26 0.47 14.29
CA ILE A 76 6.73 1.02 15.56
C ILE A 76 5.53 1.58 16.30
N ARG A 77 5.43 1.29 17.58
CA ARG A 77 4.36 1.80 18.43
C ARG A 77 4.87 2.28 19.78
N ASN A 78 4.16 3.23 20.32
CA ASN A 78 4.14 3.57 21.72
C ASN A 78 2.70 3.42 22.25
N ASP A 79 2.45 3.80 23.48
CA ASP A 79 1.13 3.62 24.09
C ASP A 79 -0.01 4.36 23.35
N ASN A 80 0.31 5.43 22.63
CA ASN A 80 -0.67 6.33 22.02
C ASN A 80 -0.67 6.29 20.49
N SER A 81 0.36 5.76 19.85
CA SER A 81 0.54 5.89 18.40
C SER A 81 1.17 4.66 17.77
N ILE A 82 0.80 4.41 16.52
CA ILE A 82 1.37 3.36 15.68
C ILE A 82 1.93 4.02 14.42
N TYR A 83 3.19 3.76 14.12
CA TYR A 83 3.88 4.25 12.94
C TYR A 83 4.28 3.08 12.05
N LYS A 84 4.02 3.20 10.76
CA LYS A 84 4.49 2.26 9.74
C LYS A 84 5.63 2.93 8.98
N ILE A 85 6.81 2.33 9.03
CA ILE A 85 8.01 2.78 8.32
C ILE A 85 8.28 1.75 7.22
N LYS A 86 8.23 2.20 5.97
CA LYS A 86 8.48 1.40 4.77
C LYS A 86 9.66 1.95 4.00
N LYS A 87 10.28 1.12 3.19
CA LYS A 87 11.14 1.59 2.11
C LYS A 87 10.25 2.26 1.07
N GLU A 88 10.59 3.47 0.70
CA GLU A 88 9.99 4.17 -0.42
C GLU A 88 10.91 3.96 -1.64
N GLU A 89 10.30 3.56 -2.73
CA GLU A 89 10.94 3.46 -4.03
C GLU A 89 10.14 4.36 -4.97
N THR A 90 10.83 5.25 -5.66
CA THR A 90 10.21 6.11 -6.66
C THR A 90 10.58 5.63 -8.05
N GLY A 91 9.73 5.91 -9.01
CA GLY A 91 9.97 5.58 -10.40
C GLY A 91 9.22 6.52 -11.34
N ASP A 92 9.80 6.73 -12.52
CA ASP A 92 9.18 7.51 -13.58
C ASP A 92 8.21 6.64 -14.37
N LEU A 93 6.92 6.97 -14.34
CA LEU A 93 5.87 6.22 -15.00
C LEU A 93 5.07 7.09 -15.95
N LEU A 94 4.65 6.49 -17.06
CA LEU A 94 3.78 7.13 -18.05
C LEU A 94 2.34 7.22 -17.53
N VAL A 95 1.71 8.37 -17.71
CA VAL A 95 0.27 8.50 -17.52
C VAL A 95 -0.45 7.98 -18.76
N THR A 96 -1.18 6.89 -18.62
CA THR A 96 -1.88 6.19 -19.72
C THR A 96 -3.38 6.42 -19.72
N GLY A 97 -3.94 7.01 -18.66
CA GLY A 97 -5.35 7.30 -18.55
C GLY A 97 -5.71 7.98 -17.23
N TYR A 98 -6.96 8.40 -17.11
CA TYR A 98 -7.48 9.02 -15.90
C TYR A 98 -8.93 8.66 -15.64
N THR A 99 -9.38 8.74 -14.40
CA THR A 99 -10.78 8.70 -14.00
C THR A 99 -11.25 10.07 -13.55
N LEU A 100 -12.53 10.37 -13.74
CA LEU A 100 -13.13 11.62 -13.30
C LEU A 100 -13.46 11.57 -11.81
N GLY A 101 -13.28 12.70 -11.13
CA GLY A 101 -13.73 12.93 -9.77
C GLY A 101 -15.21 13.26 -9.69
N SER A 102 -15.74 13.32 -8.47
CA SER A 102 -17.12 13.77 -8.22
C SER A 102 -17.34 15.27 -8.47
N LYS A 103 -16.29 16.06 -8.36
CA LYS A 103 -16.33 17.49 -8.67
C LYS A 103 -16.00 17.73 -10.13
N ALA A 104 -16.68 18.70 -10.76
CA ALA A 104 -16.44 19.07 -12.15
C ALA A 104 -14.96 19.46 -12.40
N ASN A 105 -14.49 19.11 -13.59
CA ASN A 105 -13.13 19.47 -14.06
C ASN A 105 -11.99 19.03 -13.15
N GLN A 106 -12.15 17.87 -12.48
CA GLN A 106 -11.12 17.26 -11.66
C GLN A 106 -10.97 15.78 -11.97
N ILE A 107 -9.75 15.31 -11.96
CA ILE A 107 -9.47 13.89 -12.00
C ILE A 107 -9.54 13.28 -10.59
N ARG A 108 -9.85 11.98 -10.50
CA ARG A 108 -9.81 11.20 -9.27
C ARG A 108 -8.52 10.43 -9.15
N SER A 109 -8.17 9.70 -10.21
CA SER A 109 -6.96 8.88 -10.26
C SER A 109 -6.38 8.86 -11.67
N ILE A 110 -5.10 8.56 -11.76
CA ILE A 110 -4.38 8.31 -13.03
C ILE A 110 -4.02 6.84 -13.14
N SER A 111 -4.01 6.33 -14.36
CA SER A 111 -3.50 5.02 -14.73
C SER A 111 -2.03 5.16 -15.15
N LEU A 112 -1.19 4.26 -14.68
CA LEU A 112 0.26 4.31 -14.85
C LEU A 112 0.77 3.11 -15.65
N GLY A 113 1.76 3.35 -16.48
CA GLY A 113 2.37 2.34 -17.33
C GLY A 113 3.85 2.56 -17.59
N VAL A 114 4.49 1.53 -18.11
CA VAL A 114 5.86 1.56 -18.61
C VAL A 114 5.92 1.03 -20.04
N PHE A 115 6.80 1.54 -20.87
CA PHE A 115 7.05 0.95 -22.17
C PHE A 115 7.72 -0.42 -22.01
N LEU A 116 7.12 -1.46 -22.59
CA LEU A 116 7.80 -2.73 -22.81
C LEU A 116 8.68 -2.68 -24.07
N ASN A 117 8.23 -1.95 -25.07
CA ASN A 117 8.89 -1.67 -26.32
C ASN A 117 8.25 -0.44 -26.96
N GLU A 118 8.69 -0.04 -28.15
CA GLU A 118 8.19 1.16 -28.86
C GLU A 118 6.68 1.16 -29.12
N LYS A 119 6.01 0.01 -29.13
CA LYS A 119 4.60 -0.15 -29.51
C LYS A 119 3.71 -0.59 -28.37
N GLU A 120 4.27 -1.05 -27.26
CA GLU A 120 3.53 -1.70 -26.19
C GLU A 120 3.79 -1.07 -24.82
N ILE A 121 2.74 -0.74 -24.12
CA ILE A 121 2.77 -0.21 -22.76
C ILE A 121 2.14 -1.22 -21.81
N MET A 122 2.92 -1.62 -20.81
CA MET A 122 2.43 -2.42 -19.72
C MET A 122 1.83 -1.51 -18.64
N HIS A 123 0.60 -1.80 -18.24
CA HIS A 123 -0.01 -1.14 -17.09
C HIS A 123 0.60 -1.68 -15.80
N VAL A 124 1.14 -0.78 -14.96
CA VAL A 124 1.80 -1.14 -13.70
C VAL A 124 0.98 -0.77 -12.46
N GLY A 125 0.03 0.15 -12.59
CA GLY A 125 -0.79 0.53 -11.45
C GLY A 125 -1.62 1.79 -11.67
N SER A 126 -2.12 2.34 -10.57
CA SER A 126 -2.85 3.60 -10.58
C SER A 126 -2.54 4.41 -9.31
N CYS A 127 -2.50 5.74 -9.44
CA CYS A 127 -2.34 6.67 -8.35
C CYS A 127 -3.63 7.48 -8.14
N GLY A 128 -4.17 7.46 -6.93
CA GLY A 128 -5.36 8.24 -6.53
C GLY A 128 -5.07 9.29 -5.46
N ASN A 129 -3.89 9.23 -4.84
CA ASN A 129 -3.47 10.19 -3.83
C ASN A 129 -2.86 11.45 -4.48
N ILE A 130 -3.68 12.18 -5.24
CA ILE A 130 -3.26 13.35 -5.99
C ILE A 130 -3.67 14.61 -5.21
N PRO A 131 -2.77 15.58 -4.98
CA PRO A 131 -3.11 16.86 -4.36
C PRO A 131 -4.24 17.59 -5.06
N SER A 132 -5.05 18.32 -4.31
CA SER A 132 -6.32 18.90 -4.78
C SER A 132 -6.13 19.96 -5.89
N ASP A 133 -5.07 20.74 -5.80
CA ASP A 133 -4.64 21.73 -6.78
C ASP A 133 -4.19 21.08 -8.09
N LEU A 134 -3.38 20.03 -7.98
CA LEU A 134 -2.87 19.28 -9.13
C LEU A 134 -3.98 18.54 -9.90
N ARG A 135 -5.09 18.14 -9.24
CA ARG A 135 -6.23 17.48 -9.90
C ARG A 135 -6.85 18.29 -11.02
N LYS A 136 -6.97 19.60 -10.84
CA LYS A 136 -7.52 20.51 -11.84
C LYS A 136 -6.54 20.75 -12.99
N GLU A 137 -5.28 20.88 -12.67
CA GLU A 137 -4.22 21.06 -13.66
C GLU A 137 -4.10 19.82 -14.57
N LEU A 138 -4.01 18.65 -13.97
CA LEU A 138 -3.97 17.38 -14.70
C LEU A 138 -5.23 17.17 -15.54
N TYR A 139 -6.43 17.57 -15.06
CA TYR A 139 -7.63 17.51 -15.87
C TYR A 139 -7.47 18.31 -17.18
N LYS A 140 -6.98 19.55 -17.09
CA LYS A 140 -6.77 20.40 -18.28
C LYS A 140 -5.73 19.82 -19.25
N LYS A 141 -4.68 19.19 -18.73
CA LYS A 141 -3.63 18.57 -19.56
C LYS A 141 -4.10 17.27 -20.18
N LEU A 142 -4.66 16.35 -19.38
CA LEU A 142 -5.01 15.00 -19.81
C LEU A 142 -6.24 14.96 -20.75
N THR A 143 -7.19 15.86 -20.59
CA THR A 143 -8.35 15.95 -21.50
C THR A 143 -7.95 16.28 -22.93
N LYS A 144 -6.88 17.08 -23.12
CA LYS A 144 -6.33 17.40 -24.45
C LYS A 144 -5.65 16.21 -25.13
N LEU A 145 -5.15 15.27 -24.32
CA LEU A 145 -4.46 14.08 -24.79
C LEU A 145 -5.40 12.85 -24.89
N LYS A 146 -6.68 13.03 -24.61
CA LYS A 146 -7.66 11.94 -24.66
C LYS A 146 -7.68 11.29 -26.04
N ILE A 147 -7.65 9.96 -26.06
CA ILE A 147 -7.80 9.14 -27.27
C ILE A 147 -9.11 8.36 -27.23
N ASN A 148 -9.66 8.07 -28.41
CA ASN A 148 -10.75 7.13 -28.54
C ASN A 148 -10.18 5.71 -28.51
N SER A 149 -10.69 4.89 -27.61
CA SER A 149 -10.27 3.50 -27.46
C SER A 149 -11.49 2.60 -27.36
N ASN A 150 -11.47 1.49 -28.09
CA ASN A 150 -12.46 0.42 -27.95
C ASN A 150 -12.18 -0.44 -26.71
N PHE A 151 -11.01 -0.31 -26.12
CA PHE A 151 -10.65 -0.98 -24.88
C PHE A 151 -11.24 -0.24 -23.70
N GLN A 152 -11.90 -0.98 -22.81
CA GLN A 152 -12.48 -0.44 -21.58
C GLN A 152 -11.75 -1.03 -20.37
N LYS A 153 -11.42 -0.17 -19.42
CA LYS A 153 -10.86 -0.56 -18.13
C LYS A 153 -11.51 0.26 -17.02
N THR A 154 -11.80 -0.38 -15.91
CA THR A 154 -12.38 0.26 -14.74
C THR A 154 -11.39 0.28 -13.58
N ALA A 155 -11.42 1.34 -12.80
CA ALA A 155 -10.76 1.41 -11.51
C ALA A 155 -11.48 0.53 -10.48
N SER A 156 -10.84 0.28 -9.34
CA SER A 156 -11.40 -0.53 -8.25
C SER A 156 -12.76 -0.07 -7.73
N ASN A 157 -13.09 1.21 -7.92
CA ASN A 157 -14.38 1.80 -7.56
C ASN A 157 -15.43 1.78 -8.68
N GLY A 158 -15.18 1.07 -9.78
CA GLY A 158 -16.08 0.96 -10.95
C GLY A 158 -16.04 2.13 -11.93
N SER A 159 -15.25 3.21 -11.67
CA SER A 159 -15.13 4.33 -12.62
C SER A 159 -14.36 3.91 -13.86
N ALA A 160 -14.88 4.23 -15.06
CA ALA A 160 -14.18 3.96 -16.32
C ALA A 160 -12.97 4.89 -16.50
N TYR A 161 -11.87 4.34 -17.04
CA TYR A 161 -10.73 5.14 -17.45
C TYR A 161 -10.97 5.79 -18.80
N ASN A 162 -10.60 7.07 -18.91
CA ASN A 162 -10.39 7.76 -20.17
C ASN A 162 -8.92 7.61 -20.54
N PHE A 163 -8.63 6.95 -21.64
CA PHE A 163 -7.25 6.74 -22.10
C PHE A 163 -6.69 8.01 -22.75
N VAL A 164 -5.39 8.19 -22.61
CA VAL A 164 -4.67 9.34 -23.15
C VAL A 164 -3.42 8.88 -23.89
N LYS A 165 -2.92 9.73 -24.80
CA LYS A 165 -1.58 9.56 -25.36
C LYS A 165 -0.58 9.60 -24.22
N PRO A 166 0.42 8.69 -24.16
CA PRO A 166 1.38 8.57 -23.06
C PRO A 166 2.52 9.61 -23.19
N GLU A 167 2.15 10.88 -23.17
CA GLU A 167 3.08 12.02 -23.33
C GLU A 167 3.47 12.67 -21.99
N ILE A 168 2.85 12.23 -20.88
CA ILE A 168 3.14 12.76 -19.53
C ILE A 168 3.79 11.67 -18.71
N VAL A 169 4.94 12.01 -18.12
CA VAL A 169 5.65 11.20 -17.13
C VAL A 169 5.41 11.80 -15.76
N CYS A 170 5.24 10.97 -14.77
CA CYS A 170 5.19 11.37 -13.36
C CYS A 170 6.06 10.44 -12.52
N GLU A 171 6.73 11.01 -11.53
CA GLU A 171 7.39 10.28 -10.47
C GLU A 171 6.35 9.87 -9.42
N VAL A 172 6.36 8.62 -9.04
CA VAL A 172 5.46 8.04 -8.02
C VAL A 172 6.22 7.12 -7.09
#